data_240204ddfea79851ada36e8cd6baefee
#
_entry.id   240204ddfea79851ada36e8cd6baefee
#
_cell.length_a   1.000
_cell.length_b   1.000
_cell.length_c   1.000
_cell.angle_alpha   90.00
_cell.angle_beta   90.00
_cell.angle_gamma   90.00
#
_symmetry.space_group_name_H-M   'P 1'
#
loop_
_entity.id
_entity.type
_entity.pdbx_description
1 polymer ?
#
loop_
_entity_poly.entity_id
_entity_poly.type
_entity_poly.pdbx_seq_one_letter_code
_entity_poly.pdbx_strand_id
1 'polypeptide(L)'
;MKTTVEASLLPILRSRGQAEILCAVLANPNREWTLGELAKVSGQSLPTVQREVERAELAALVESRRMGRQRLVKAGPSQIAIQLANLLLWSYGPKFVIAEEFAGIKGIDRLFIFGSWAARYHGVDGYPPQDIDVLVVGTADFSEVARASGRATIKLQNEVNPKIMPHTWWETTDGSGFRKEIARRPIVEIEVRGAKQSTEMYTRAHRRRSA
;
A
#
# COMPACT_ATOMS: atom_id res chain seq x y z
N MET A 1 17.15 14.85 12.17
CA MET A 1 16.89 13.40 12.45
C MET A 1 15.76 12.93 11.55
N LYS A 2 16.03 12.05 10.57
CA LYS A 2 14.99 11.39 9.79
C LYS A 2 14.37 10.31 10.67
N THR A 3 13.22 10.59 11.28
CA THR A 3 12.42 9.55 11.92
C THR A 3 11.69 8.81 10.81
N THR A 4 12.29 7.76 10.31
CA THR A 4 11.63 6.80 9.42
C THR A 4 10.47 6.21 10.21
N VAL A 5 9.28 6.19 9.65
CA VAL A 5 8.18 5.39 10.21
C VAL A 5 8.60 3.94 9.98
N GLU A 6 9.17 3.32 11.00
CA GLU A 6 9.54 1.90 10.91
C GLU A 6 8.26 1.07 10.89
N ALA A 7 8.19 0.16 9.95
CA ALA A 7 7.08 -0.77 9.88
C ALA A 7 7.04 -1.62 11.16
N SER A 8 5.86 -1.70 11.79
CA SER A 8 5.67 -2.32 13.10
C SER A 8 6.08 -3.81 13.18
N LEU A 9 6.17 -4.50 12.03
CA LEU A 9 6.59 -5.90 11.94
C LEU A 9 8.09 -6.10 11.76
N LEU A 10 8.89 -5.04 11.62
CA LEU A 10 10.33 -5.16 11.40
C LEU A 10 11.04 -6.03 12.44
N PRO A 11 10.73 -5.96 13.74
CA PRO A 11 11.35 -6.84 14.74
C PRO A 11 11.04 -8.33 14.56
N ILE A 12 9.95 -8.69 13.89
CA ILE A 12 9.54 -10.09 13.65
C ILE A 12 10.21 -10.64 12.41
N LEU A 13 10.50 -9.79 11.43
CA LEU A 13 11.20 -10.14 10.20
C LEU A 13 12.70 -9.89 10.37
N ARG A 14 13.52 -10.75 9.77
CA ARG A 14 14.98 -10.69 9.91
C ARG A 14 15.63 -9.47 9.28
N SER A 15 14.98 -8.91 8.26
CA SER A 15 15.45 -7.71 7.57
C SER A 15 14.30 -7.04 6.79
N ARG A 16 14.49 -5.75 6.52
CA ARG A 16 13.59 -4.99 5.64
C ARG A 16 13.50 -5.62 4.25
N GLY A 17 14.63 -6.07 3.69
CA GLY A 17 14.65 -6.72 2.38
C GLY A 17 13.83 -8.01 2.32
N GLN A 18 13.83 -8.82 3.39
CA GLN A 18 12.95 -9.99 3.50
C GLN A 18 11.47 -9.57 3.47
N ALA A 19 11.11 -8.52 4.24
CA ALA A 19 9.75 -7.99 4.27
C ALA A 19 9.28 -7.53 2.88
N GLU A 20 10.14 -6.78 2.18
CA GLU A 20 9.84 -6.24 0.86
C GLU A 20 9.68 -7.35 -0.19
N ILE A 21 10.53 -8.39 -0.17
CA ILE A 21 10.40 -9.56 -1.06
C ILE A 21 9.09 -10.30 -0.78
N LEU A 22 8.81 -10.61 0.47
CA LEU A 22 7.57 -11.32 0.83
C LEU A 22 6.33 -10.48 0.52
N CYS A 23 6.36 -9.19 0.80
CA CYS A 23 5.25 -8.29 0.47
C CYS A 23 5.01 -8.24 -1.04
N ALA A 24 6.06 -8.09 -1.86
CA ALA A 24 5.92 -8.06 -3.31
C ALA A 24 5.25 -9.32 -3.86
N VAL A 25 5.68 -10.50 -3.41
CA VAL A 25 5.14 -11.78 -3.89
C VAL A 25 3.74 -12.05 -3.34
N LEU A 26 3.55 -11.92 -2.02
CA LEU A 26 2.32 -12.33 -1.36
C LEU A 26 1.15 -11.34 -1.57
N ALA A 27 1.44 -10.04 -1.74
CA ALA A 27 0.41 -9.05 -2.05
C ALA A 27 -0.10 -9.17 -3.50
N ASN A 28 0.64 -9.87 -4.37
CA ASN A 28 0.31 -10.07 -5.77
C ASN A 28 0.23 -11.56 -6.13
N PRO A 29 -0.72 -12.32 -5.56
CA PRO A 29 -0.73 -13.79 -5.61
C PRO A 29 -0.86 -14.37 -7.02
N ASN A 30 -1.42 -13.61 -7.96
CA ASN A 30 -1.59 -14.04 -9.35
C ASN A 30 -0.40 -13.68 -10.24
N ARG A 31 0.62 -12.97 -9.72
CA ARG A 31 1.80 -12.55 -10.46
C ARG A 31 2.94 -13.52 -10.25
N GLU A 32 3.62 -13.87 -11.33
CA GLU A 32 4.91 -14.56 -11.29
C GLU A 32 6.04 -13.53 -11.35
N TRP A 33 7.03 -13.69 -10.52
CA TRP A 33 8.17 -12.80 -10.36
C TRP A 33 9.46 -13.52 -10.75
N THR A 34 10.32 -12.88 -11.51
CA THR A 34 11.70 -13.33 -11.65
C THR A 34 12.51 -12.90 -10.43
N LEU A 35 13.61 -13.61 -10.12
CA LEU A 35 14.53 -13.19 -9.05
C LEU A 35 15.12 -11.79 -9.31
N GLY A 36 15.30 -11.42 -10.58
CA GLY A 36 15.80 -10.09 -10.98
C GLY A 36 14.80 -8.98 -10.68
N GLU A 37 13.50 -9.18 -10.90
CA GLU A 37 12.46 -8.22 -10.52
C GLU A 37 12.39 -8.06 -9.01
N LEU A 38 12.43 -9.17 -8.26
CA LEU A 38 12.44 -9.13 -6.79
C LEU A 38 13.67 -8.40 -6.24
N ALA A 39 14.83 -8.55 -6.89
CA ALA A 39 16.05 -7.82 -6.55
C ALA A 39 15.87 -6.30 -6.74
N LYS A 40 15.26 -5.89 -7.84
CA LYS A 40 14.97 -4.46 -8.12
C LYS A 40 14.00 -3.86 -7.11
N VAL A 41 12.91 -4.56 -6.81
CA VAL A 41 11.86 -4.07 -5.89
C VAL A 41 12.38 -3.96 -4.47
N SER A 42 13.14 -4.95 -4.00
CA SER A 42 13.65 -4.99 -2.63
C SER A 42 14.99 -4.28 -2.43
N GLY A 43 15.62 -3.82 -3.50
CA GLY A 43 16.98 -3.25 -3.43
C GLY A 43 18.05 -4.23 -2.96
N GLN A 44 17.76 -5.55 -3.00
CA GLN A 44 18.65 -6.59 -2.53
C GLN A 44 19.49 -7.19 -3.67
N SER A 45 20.64 -7.78 -3.30
CA SER A 45 21.44 -8.54 -4.26
C SER A 45 20.74 -9.83 -4.68
N LEU A 46 20.97 -10.28 -5.91
CA LEU A 46 20.39 -11.51 -6.44
C LEU A 46 20.64 -12.75 -5.55
N PRO A 47 21.86 -12.98 -5.00
CA PRO A 47 22.10 -14.09 -4.05
C PRO A 47 21.28 -13.97 -2.76
N THR A 48 21.01 -12.74 -2.29
CA THR A 48 20.16 -12.52 -1.12
C THR A 48 18.71 -12.88 -1.43
N VAL A 49 18.18 -12.40 -2.56
CA VAL A 49 16.82 -12.74 -3.02
C VAL A 49 16.67 -14.25 -3.16
N GLN A 50 17.62 -14.94 -3.78
CA GLN A 50 17.58 -16.38 -3.95
C GLN A 50 17.45 -17.11 -2.60
N ARG A 51 18.27 -16.75 -1.61
CA ARG A 51 18.23 -17.35 -0.27
C ARG A 51 16.90 -17.07 0.45
N GLU A 52 16.33 -15.86 0.30
CA GLU A 52 15.05 -15.55 0.92
C GLU A 52 13.89 -16.30 0.24
N VAL A 53 13.92 -16.45 -1.07
CA VAL A 53 12.94 -17.27 -1.81
C VAL A 53 13.02 -18.74 -1.41
N GLU A 54 14.23 -19.33 -1.33
CA GLU A 54 14.41 -20.71 -0.89
C GLU A 54 13.86 -20.96 0.53
N ARG A 55 14.06 -20.01 1.44
CA ARG A 55 13.45 -20.06 2.78
C ARG A 55 11.94 -19.94 2.77
N ALA A 56 11.42 -19.06 1.94
CA ALA A 56 9.98 -18.88 1.80
C ALA A 56 9.30 -20.13 1.19
N GLU A 57 9.97 -20.85 0.29
CA GLU A 57 9.50 -22.13 -0.24
C GLU A 57 9.47 -23.21 0.84
N LEU A 58 10.54 -23.33 1.64
CA LEU A 58 10.56 -24.28 2.76
C LEU A 58 9.43 -24.04 3.77
N ALA A 59 8.98 -22.78 3.88
CA ALA A 59 7.86 -22.39 4.74
C ALA A 59 6.50 -22.47 4.02
N ALA A 60 6.44 -22.98 2.77
CA ALA A 60 5.24 -23.03 1.93
C ALA A 60 4.55 -21.65 1.74
N LEU A 61 5.32 -20.57 1.83
CA LEU A 61 4.83 -19.20 1.61
C LEU A 61 4.82 -18.85 0.11
N VAL A 62 5.75 -19.40 -0.64
CA VAL A 62 5.86 -19.16 -2.08
C VAL A 62 6.11 -20.49 -2.79
N GLU A 63 5.79 -20.50 -4.09
CA GLU A 63 6.11 -21.59 -5.01
C GLU A 63 7.00 -21.04 -6.12
N SER A 64 7.92 -21.86 -6.64
CA SER A 64 8.65 -21.49 -7.84
C SER A 64 8.67 -22.58 -8.90
N ARG A 65 8.81 -22.15 -10.15
CA ARG A 65 9.00 -23.02 -11.31
C ARG A 65 10.12 -22.49 -12.20
N ARG A 66 10.70 -23.34 -13.00
CA ARG A 66 11.65 -22.92 -14.02
C ARG A 66 10.96 -22.67 -15.36
N MET A 67 11.35 -21.60 -16.03
CA MET A 67 10.98 -21.28 -17.40
C MET A 67 12.26 -20.92 -18.17
N GLY A 68 12.79 -21.89 -18.91
CA GLY A 68 14.12 -21.77 -19.51
C GLY A 68 15.21 -21.59 -18.45
N ARG A 69 15.96 -20.48 -18.54
CA ARG A 69 17.01 -20.14 -17.56
C ARG A 69 16.51 -19.33 -16.36
N GLN A 70 15.24 -18.93 -16.38
CA GLN A 70 14.67 -18.10 -15.31
C GLN A 70 13.95 -18.96 -14.28
N ARG A 71 14.03 -18.53 -13.03
CA ARG A 71 13.19 -19.03 -11.93
C ARG A 71 12.08 -18.02 -11.70
N LEU A 72 10.84 -18.47 -11.84
CA LEU A 72 9.64 -17.69 -11.59
C LEU A 72 9.08 -18.07 -10.22
N VAL A 73 8.73 -17.06 -9.43
CA VAL A 73 8.25 -17.18 -8.06
C VAL A 73 6.86 -16.57 -7.96
N LYS A 74 5.94 -17.25 -7.31
CA LYS A 74 4.59 -16.74 -7.00
C LYS A 74 4.21 -17.07 -5.56
N ALA A 75 3.13 -16.44 -5.07
CA ALA A 75 2.57 -16.78 -3.77
C ALA A 75 2.15 -18.26 -3.70
N GLY A 76 2.45 -18.90 -2.59
CA GLY A 76 1.98 -20.24 -2.31
C GLY A 76 0.49 -20.27 -1.95
N PRO A 77 -0.21 -21.38 -2.17
CA PRO A 77 -1.66 -21.51 -1.91
C PRO A 77 -1.99 -21.76 -0.44
N SER A 78 -0.99 -21.80 0.44
CA SER A 78 -1.21 -22.14 1.85
C SER A 78 -1.97 -21.07 2.61
N GLN A 79 -2.78 -21.46 3.60
CA GLN A 79 -3.46 -20.50 4.49
C GLN A 79 -2.46 -19.60 5.23
N ILE A 80 -1.27 -20.13 5.56
CA ILE A 80 -0.20 -19.33 6.19
C ILE A 80 0.26 -18.22 5.26
N ALA A 81 0.42 -18.48 3.96
CA ALA A 81 0.79 -17.48 2.98
C ALA A 81 -0.29 -16.38 2.88
N ILE A 82 -1.58 -16.74 2.87
CA ILE A 82 -2.70 -15.80 2.82
C ILE A 82 -2.72 -14.91 4.08
N GLN A 83 -2.58 -15.49 5.26
CA GLN A 83 -2.58 -14.72 6.52
C GLN A 83 -1.36 -13.81 6.63
N LEU A 84 -0.18 -14.29 6.21
CA LEU A 84 1.02 -13.47 6.18
C LEU A 84 0.90 -12.33 5.15
N ALA A 85 0.28 -12.57 3.98
CA ALA A 85 -0.01 -11.53 3.01
C ALA A 85 -0.84 -10.39 3.63
N ASN A 86 -1.92 -10.72 4.33
CA ASN A 86 -2.76 -9.74 5.02
C ASN A 86 -1.94 -8.95 6.05
N LEU A 87 -1.15 -9.63 6.87
CA LEU A 87 -0.31 -9.01 7.89
C LEU A 87 0.73 -8.04 7.28
N LEU A 88 1.37 -8.45 6.17
CA LEU A 88 2.35 -7.63 5.46
C LEU A 88 1.70 -6.42 4.77
N LEU A 89 0.49 -6.57 4.23
CA LEU A 89 -0.27 -5.44 3.66
C LEU A 89 -0.49 -4.33 4.71
N TRP A 90 -0.70 -4.69 5.95
CA TRP A 90 -0.89 -3.73 7.04
C TRP A 90 0.41 -3.02 7.45
N SER A 91 1.56 -3.66 7.30
CA SER A 91 2.85 -3.16 7.81
C SER A 91 3.79 -2.63 6.73
N TYR A 92 3.73 -3.18 5.51
CA TYR A 92 4.62 -2.84 4.40
C TYR A 92 3.87 -2.50 3.11
N GLY A 93 2.53 -2.51 3.15
CA GLY A 93 1.69 -2.29 1.99
C GLY A 93 1.61 -0.82 1.55
N PRO A 94 0.71 -0.53 0.60
CA PRO A 94 0.54 0.78 -0.01
C PRO A 94 0.47 1.95 0.96
N LYS A 95 -0.14 1.77 2.13
CA LYS A 95 -0.24 2.82 3.16
C LYS A 95 1.12 3.46 3.48
N PHE A 96 2.16 2.63 3.67
CA PHE A 96 3.49 3.11 4.04
C PHE A 96 4.22 3.75 2.86
N VAL A 97 4.14 3.14 1.69
CA VAL A 97 4.77 3.66 0.48
C VAL A 97 4.14 5.00 0.08
N ILE A 98 2.82 5.10 0.13
CA ILE A 98 2.11 6.35 -0.15
C ILE A 98 2.47 7.43 0.89
N ALA A 99 2.50 7.08 2.19
CA ALA A 99 2.93 8.02 3.23
C ALA A 99 4.35 8.54 2.99
N GLU A 100 5.29 7.68 2.59
CA GLU A 100 6.68 8.04 2.32
C GLU A 100 6.81 8.91 1.06
N GLU A 101 6.18 8.51 -0.05
CA GLU A 101 6.33 9.19 -1.34
C GLU A 101 5.60 10.53 -1.42
N PHE A 102 4.50 10.67 -0.69
CA PHE A 102 3.74 11.93 -0.62
C PHE A 102 4.20 12.83 0.53
N ALA A 103 5.13 12.37 1.37
CA ALA A 103 5.67 13.18 2.45
C ALA A 103 6.34 14.46 1.91
N GLY A 104 6.01 15.61 2.51
CA GLY A 104 6.60 16.89 2.16
C GLY A 104 6.00 17.58 0.92
N ILE A 105 5.04 16.99 0.22
CA ILE A 105 4.29 17.69 -0.82
C ILE A 105 3.44 18.77 -0.14
N LYS A 106 3.67 20.02 -0.55
CA LYS A 106 2.92 21.15 0.01
C LYS A 106 1.49 21.17 -0.52
N GLY A 107 0.56 21.64 0.33
CA GLY A 107 -0.85 21.78 -0.06
C GLY A 107 -1.66 20.50 0.03
N ILE A 108 -1.12 19.42 0.59
CA ILE A 108 -1.91 18.26 1.00
C ILE A 108 -2.47 18.52 2.41
N ASP A 109 -3.79 18.68 2.50
CA ASP A 109 -4.48 18.80 3.78
C ASP A 109 -4.82 17.43 4.35
N ARG A 110 -5.31 16.51 3.49
CA ARG A 110 -5.59 15.11 3.83
C ARG A 110 -5.23 14.18 2.68
N LEU A 111 -4.87 12.96 3.01
CA LEU A 111 -4.49 11.94 2.07
C LEU A 111 -5.18 10.61 2.43
N PHE A 112 -5.78 9.95 1.44
CA PHE A 112 -6.48 8.69 1.65
C PHE A 112 -6.16 7.69 0.55
N ILE A 113 -6.22 6.40 0.90
CA ILE A 113 -6.41 5.33 -0.07
C ILE A 113 -7.89 4.93 -0.01
N PHE A 114 -8.49 4.73 -1.18
CA PHE A 114 -9.89 4.31 -1.31
C PHE A 114 -10.03 3.15 -2.32
N GLY A 115 -11.25 2.77 -2.67
CA GLY A 115 -11.49 1.72 -3.66
C GLY A 115 -11.23 0.30 -3.17
N SER A 116 -10.85 -0.57 -4.10
CA SER A 116 -10.71 -2.01 -3.85
C SER A 116 -9.62 -2.34 -2.84
N TRP A 117 -8.51 -1.60 -2.86
CA TRP A 117 -7.43 -1.81 -1.90
C TRP A 117 -7.83 -1.45 -0.47
N ALA A 118 -8.51 -0.30 -0.27
CA ALA A 118 -8.98 0.10 1.05
C ALA A 118 -10.01 -0.89 1.61
N ALA A 119 -10.90 -1.42 0.76
CA ALA A 119 -11.84 -2.46 1.15
C ALA A 119 -11.09 -3.72 1.64
N ARG A 120 -10.07 -4.16 0.91
CA ARG A 120 -9.24 -5.30 1.30
C ARG A 120 -8.50 -5.05 2.61
N TYR A 121 -7.93 -3.86 2.79
CA TYR A 121 -7.27 -3.45 4.04
C TYR A 121 -8.20 -3.57 5.26
N HIS A 122 -9.49 -3.33 5.08
CA HIS A 122 -10.53 -3.49 6.12
C HIS A 122 -11.15 -4.90 6.17
N GLY A 123 -10.54 -5.88 5.50
CA GLY A 123 -10.97 -7.28 5.57
C GLY A 123 -12.18 -7.64 4.70
N VAL A 124 -12.57 -6.75 3.76
CA VAL A 124 -13.64 -7.07 2.80
C VAL A 124 -13.10 -8.05 1.77
N ASP A 125 -13.74 -9.18 1.60
CA ASP A 125 -13.37 -10.19 0.61
C ASP A 125 -13.53 -9.69 -0.83
N GLY A 126 -12.70 -10.21 -1.75
CA GLY A 126 -12.74 -9.86 -3.17
C GLY A 126 -11.47 -10.25 -3.91
N TYR A 127 -11.42 -9.92 -5.20
CA TYR A 127 -10.21 -10.12 -6.01
C TYR A 127 -9.05 -9.24 -5.50
N PRO A 128 -7.79 -9.67 -5.69
CA PRO A 128 -6.63 -8.83 -5.40
C PRO A 128 -6.75 -7.49 -6.12
N PRO A 129 -6.53 -6.36 -5.44
CA PRO A 129 -6.54 -5.05 -6.07
C PRO A 129 -5.47 -4.96 -7.16
N GLN A 130 -5.82 -4.46 -8.34
CA GLN A 130 -4.89 -4.30 -9.45
C GLN A 130 -4.28 -2.91 -9.49
N ASP A 131 -4.90 -1.96 -8.80
CA ASP A 131 -4.49 -0.56 -8.70
C ASP A 131 -4.72 -0.04 -7.27
N ILE A 132 -4.18 1.13 -7.01
CA ILE A 132 -4.27 1.81 -5.73
C ILE A 132 -4.81 3.22 -5.98
N ASP A 133 -6.08 3.41 -5.64
CA ASP A 133 -6.73 4.70 -5.75
C ASP A 133 -6.32 5.60 -4.57
N VAL A 134 -5.74 6.77 -4.86
CA VAL A 134 -5.30 7.75 -3.88
C VAL A 134 -6.12 9.02 -4.02
N LEU A 135 -6.70 9.51 -2.92
CA LEU A 135 -7.38 10.79 -2.85
C LEU A 135 -6.52 11.79 -2.10
N VAL A 136 -6.14 12.84 -2.77
CA VAL A 136 -5.44 14.01 -2.24
C VAL A 136 -6.46 15.12 -2.05
N VAL A 137 -6.65 15.59 -0.83
CA VAL A 137 -7.53 16.73 -0.53
C VAL A 137 -6.64 17.92 -0.22
N GLY A 138 -6.87 19.04 -0.93
CA GLY A 138 -6.10 20.26 -0.74
C GLY A 138 -5.79 21.00 -2.05
N THR A 139 -4.68 21.72 -2.05
CA THR A 139 -4.21 22.58 -3.16
C THR A 139 -2.85 22.13 -3.70
N ALA A 140 -2.52 20.84 -3.51
CA ALA A 140 -1.24 20.28 -3.94
C ALA A 140 -1.03 20.40 -5.45
N ASP A 141 0.22 20.66 -5.85
CA ASP A 141 0.59 20.74 -7.26
C ASP A 141 0.44 19.38 -7.94
N PHE A 142 -0.27 19.38 -9.08
CA PHE A 142 -0.53 18.16 -9.84
C PHE A 142 0.76 17.43 -10.25
N SER A 143 1.80 18.18 -10.63
CA SER A 143 3.05 17.58 -11.10
C SER A 143 3.84 16.92 -9.97
N GLU A 144 3.77 17.46 -8.75
CA GLU A 144 4.37 16.85 -7.56
C GLU A 144 3.63 15.57 -7.18
N VAL A 145 2.31 15.59 -7.18
CA VAL A 145 1.45 14.43 -6.92
C VAL A 145 1.68 13.33 -7.96
N ALA A 146 1.72 13.68 -9.26
CA ALA A 146 1.96 12.72 -10.32
C ALA A 146 3.35 12.06 -10.21
N ARG A 147 4.41 12.83 -9.88
CA ARG A 147 5.75 12.28 -9.66
C ARG A 147 5.79 11.34 -8.45
N ALA A 148 5.13 11.69 -7.36
CA ALA A 148 5.04 10.83 -6.18
C ALA A 148 4.30 9.53 -6.49
N SER A 149 3.17 9.60 -7.20
CA SER A 149 2.41 8.43 -7.66
C SER A 149 3.26 7.53 -8.56
N GLY A 150 4.02 8.11 -9.50
CA GLY A 150 4.92 7.34 -10.37
C GLY A 150 6.00 6.59 -9.57
N ARG A 151 6.61 7.23 -8.56
CA ARG A 151 7.58 6.55 -7.69
C ARG A 151 6.92 5.45 -6.84
N ALA A 152 5.72 5.72 -6.32
CA ALA A 152 4.94 4.73 -5.57
C ALA A 152 4.56 3.53 -6.45
N THR A 153 4.14 3.76 -7.70
CA THR A 153 3.85 2.71 -8.70
C THR A 153 5.07 1.79 -8.91
N ILE A 154 6.27 2.38 -9.04
CA ILE A 154 7.49 1.60 -9.20
C ILE A 154 7.79 0.75 -7.95
N LYS A 155 7.63 1.32 -6.75
CA LYS A 155 7.88 0.60 -5.49
C LYS A 155 6.86 -0.50 -5.22
N LEU A 156 5.59 -0.23 -5.49
CA LEU A 156 4.48 -1.15 -5.21
C LEU A 156 4.26 -2.16 -6.33
N GLN A 157 4.79 -1.91 -7.53
CA GLN A 157 4.52 -2.71 -8.74
C GLN A 157 3.02 -2.83 -9.04
N ASN A 158 2.25 -1.85 -8.56
CA ASN A 158 0.83 -1.65 -8.79
C ASN A 158 0.60 -0.18 -9.16
N GLU A 159 -0.27 0.07 -10.11
CA GLU A 159 -0.58 1.43 -10.55
C GLU A 159 -1.18 2.25 -9.42
N VAL A 160 -0.65 3.46 -9.21
CA VAL A 160 -1.15 4.41 -8.21
C VAL A 160 -1.87 5.54 -8.92
N ASN A 161 -3.18 5.61 -8.73
CA ASN A 161 -4.10 6.52 -9.40
C ASN A 161 -4.50 7.68 -8.48
N PRO A 162 -3.84 8.86 -8.55
CA PRO A 162 -4.19 9.97 -7.69
C PRO A 162 -5.38 10.76 -8.23
N LYS A 163 -6.28 11.16 -7.34
CA LYS A 163 -7.32 12.17 -7.58
C LYS A 163 -7.10 13.33 -6.64
N ILE A 164 -7.03 14.56 -7.15
CA ILE A 164 -6.87 15.77 -6.36
C ILE A 164 -8.23 16.47 -6.27
N MET A 165 -8.66 16.77 -5.06
CA MET A 165 -9.91 17.45 -4.78
C MET A 165 -9.65 18.64 -3.85
N PRO A 166 -10.28 19.80 -4.08
CA PRO A 166 -10.12 20.94 -3.20
C PRO A 166 -10.74 20.67 -1.82
N HIS A 167 -10.26 21.37 -0.80
CA HIS A 167 -10.75 21.23 0.57
C HIS A 167 -12.28 21.42 0.68
N THR A 168 -12.83 22.39 -0.05
CA THR A 168 -14.27 22.66 -0.12
C THR A 168 -15.09 21.45 -0.57
N TRP A 169 -14.54 20.59 -1.45
CA TRP A 169 -15.21 19.36 -1.86
C TRP A 169 -15.42 18.40 -0.70
N TRP A 170 -14.47 18.34 0.25
CA TRP A 170 -14.58 17.50 1.43
C TRP A 170 -15.64 18.00 2.40
N GLU A 171 -15.83 19.30 2.51
CA GLU A 171 -16.74 19.94 3.45
C GLU A 171 -18.20 20.01 2.95
N THR A 172 -18.41 20.10 1.63
CA THR A 172 -19.77 20.24 1.07
C THR A 172 -20.61 18.97 1.28
N THR A 173 -21.84 19.17 1.74
CA THR A 173 -22.82 18.10 1.96
C THR A 173 -23.53 17.71 0.65
N ASP A 174 -23.49 18.57 -0.37
CA ASP A 174 -24.05 18.35 -1.70
C ASP A 174 -23.15 17.40 -2.50
N GLY A 175 -23.44 16.11 -2.34
CA GLY A 175 -22.56 15.10 -2.88
C GLY A 175 -22.75 14.85 -4.36
N SER A 176 -21.73 15.14 -5.17
CA SER A 176 -21.49 14.40 -6.42
C SER A 176 -21.54 12.89 -6.15
N GLY A 177 -21.95 12.07 -7.13
CA GLY A 177 -22.01 10.61 -6.97
C GLY A 177 -20.73 10.00 -6.42
N PHE A 178 -19.57 10.55 -6.80
CA PHE A 178 -18.23 10.13 -6.34
C PHE A 178 -18.03 10.31 -4.82
N ARG A 179 -18.48 11.42 -4.24
CA ARG A 179 -18.39 11.63 -2.78
C ARG A 179 -19.27 10.66 -1.99
N LYS A 180 -20.51 10.43 -2.47
CA LYS A 180 -21.41 9.44 -1.88
C LYS A 180 -20.82 8.05 -1.95
N GLU A 181 -20.13 7.73 -3.04
CA GLU A 181 -19.45 6.44 -3.22
C GLU A 181 -18.28 6.27 -2.25
N ILE A 182 -17.40 7.27 -2.13
CA ILE A 182 -16.28 7.24 -1.16
C ILE A 182 -16.80 7.16 0.29
N ALA A 183 -17.84 7.93 0.64
CA ALA A 183 -18.38 7.95 1.99
C ALA A 183 -19.06 6.62 2.42
N ARG A 184 -19.46 5.79 1.47
CA ARG A 184 -20.10 4.49 1.70
C ARG A 184 -19.11 3.33 1.78
N ARG A 185 -17.89 3.50 1.27
CA ARG A 185 -16.88 2.45 1.21
C ARG A 185 -15.78 2.67 2.25
N PRO A 186 -15.09 1.62 2.68
CA PRO A 186 -13.92 1.78 3.52
C PRO A 186 -12.86 2.67 2.87
N ILE A 187 -12.28 3.56 3.66
CA ILE A 187 -11.13 4.39 3.27
C ILE A 187 -10.01 4.20 4.29
N VAL A 188 -8.78 4.39 3.87
CA VAL A 188 -7.60 4.36 4.74
C VAL A 188 -6.97 5.74 4.73
N GLU A 189 -7.09 6.47 5.84
CA GLU A 189 -6.42 7.77 5.99
C GLU A 189 -4.92 7.57 6.24
N ILE A 190 -4.14 8.40 5.57
CA ILE A 190 -2.68 8.40 5.66
C ILE A 190 -2.24 9.67 6.35
N GLU A 191 -1.48 9.53 7.41
CA GLU A 191 -0.85 10.66 8.08
C GLU A 191 0.27 11.23 7.23
N VAL A 192 0.09 12.44 6.71
CA VAL A 192 1.12 13.18 5.99
C VAL A 192 1.80 14.13 6.95
N ARG A 193 3.10 13.96 7.19
CA ARG A 193 3.88 14.87 8.03
C ARG A 193 3.95 16.24 7.35
N GLY A 194 3.35 17.25 7.99
CA GLY A 194 3.27 18.63 7.49
C GLY A 194 1.85 19.09 7.16
N ALA A 195 0.87 18.21 7.12
CA ALA A 195 -0.53 18.61 7.08
C ALA A 195 -0.95 19.18 8.44
N LYS A 196 -1.66 20.30 8.43
CA LYS A 196 -2.28 20.86 9.66
C LYS A 196 -3.24 19.80 10.20
N GLN A 197 -3.03 19.38 11.44
CA GLN A 197 -3.91 18.45 12.14
C GLN A 197 -5.33 19.03 12.25
N SER A 198 -6.21 18.59 11.39
CA SER A 198 -7.67 18.79 11.53
C SER A 198 -8.31 17.55 12.17
N THR A 199 -7.69 17.03 13.22
CA THR A 199 -8.08 15.74 13.86
C THR A 199 -9.35 15.84 14.72
N GLU A 200 -9.87 17.05 15.01
CA GLU A 200 -10.97 17.18 15.99
C GLU A 200 -12.39 16.93 15.44
N MET A 201 -12.61 17.01 14.13
CA MET A 201 -13.99 16.93 13.60
C MET A 201 -14.50 15.53 13.29
N TYR A 202 -13.64 14.56 13.03
CA TYR A 202 -14.08 13.21 12.67
C TYR A 202 -14.57 12.39 13.87
N THR A 203 -14.01 12.63 15.05
CA THR A 203 -14.40 11.97 16.30
C THR A 203 -15.81 12.41 16.77
N ARG A 204 -16.25 13.61 16.38
CA ARG A 204 -17.60 14.13 16.74
C ARG A 204 -18.74 13.55 15.88
N ALA A 205 -18.47 13.25 14.61
CA ALA A 205 -19.50 12.70 13.70
C ALA A 205 -19.81 11.22 13.98
N HIS A 206 -18.83 10.44 14.40
CA HIS A 206 -19.05 9.02 14.74
C HIS A 206 -19.69 8.82 16.11
N ARG A 207 -19.47 9.70 17.10
CA ARG A 207 -20.14 9.61 18.41
C ARG A 207 -21.64 9.97 18.39
N ARG A 208 -22.11 10.65 17.35
CA ARG A 208 -23.56 11.00 17.21
C ARG A 208 -24.39 9.94 16.49
N ARG A 209 -23.80 8.82 16.01
CA ARG A 209 -24.51 7.70 15.38
C ARG A 209 -24.58 6.45 16.26
N SER A 210 -24.06 6.51 17.48
CA SER A 210 -24.08 5.41 18.47
C SER A 210 -24.79 5.82 19.77
N ALA A 211 -25.65 6.85 19.71
CA ALA A 211 -26.54 7.24 20.79
C ALA A 211 -27.97 7.26 20.30
#